data_448758a7000a5fb3a4e934f94a8ed7ea
#
_entry.id   448758a7000a5fb3a4e934f94a8ed7ea
#
_cell.length_a   1.000
_cell.length_b   1.000
_cell.length_c   1.000
_cell.angle_alpha   90.00
_cell.angle_beta   90.00
_cell.angle_gamma   90.00
#
_symmetry.space_group_name_H-M   'P 1'
#
loop_
_entity.id
_entity.type
_entity.pdbx_description
1 polymer ?
#
loop_
_entity_poly.entity_id
_entity_poly.type
_entity_poly.pdbx_seq_one_letter_code
_entity_poly.pdbx_strand_id
1 'polypeptide(L)'
;MQKLILTPANIQNNYLRVRQFNGLIPKNNKSTSSDIVLELDGVGPVRTTVDQKKGILSERQAIKEFFHKHHLNPGDKIEIEKINEEHFRIKADVDKTVNTADSHITISPTNLVEPSEHNRLPLFAPNDKPKSTQRFPRGRKIRRANDLDGKEWTAHSISVWKDIRKSSDEKTLDHPAMFPLMLVRRVIRCFTTSEDKKILDPFMGSGSTLVGATLLGRTGIGFEIYREFIELAKQRLYACTRDKSQEAPYTIYPADSRKMAEFIQPDSIDLCFTSPPYWNILSRPRTADYKETRDYGNAETDLSQIENYRDFITALGQIFSEVLRVLKPGKYCVVNIMDLRKGSEFFPLHSDLAAEMQRIGYLFDDIIIWDRSLEYNNLRPLGYPAVFRINKVHEYLLIFQKPHAKK
;
A
#
# COMPACT_ATOMS: atom_id res chain seq x y z
N MET A 1 -38.89 -16.63 5.04
CA MET A 1 -37.74 -15.83 5.59
C MET A 1 -36.46 -16.57 5.33
N GLN A 2 -35.47 -15.90 4.85
CA GLN A 2 -34.13 -16.44 4.65
C GLN A 2 -33.12 -15.57 5.40
N LYS A 3 -32.17 -16.21 6.09
CA LYS A 3 -31.08 -15.49 6.77
C LYS A 3 -29.84 -15.44 5.88
N LEU A 4 -29.25 -14.27 5.78
CA LEU A 4 -28.02 -14.00 5.05
C LEU A 4 -26.95 -13.48 5.98
N ILE A 5 -25.76 -14.09 5.95
CA ILE A 5 -24.57 -13.59 6.66
C ILE A 5 -23.87 -12.58 5.76
N LEU A 6 -23.64 -11.37 6.29
CA LEU A 6 -22.96 -10.30 5.57
C LEU A 6 -21.45 -10.58 5.49
N THR A 7 -20.92 -10.49 4.29
CA THR A 7 -19.48 -10.64 4.04
C THR A 7 -18.78 -9.28 4.13
N PRO A 8 -17.45 -9.26 4.33
CA PRO A 8 -16.68 -8.00 4.23
C PRO A 8 -16.94 -7.23 2.95
N ALA A 9 -17.11 -7.94 1.82
CA ALA A 9 -17.41 -7.34 0.53
C ALA A 9 -18.80 -6.70 0.45
N ASN A 10 -19.82 -7.24 1.15
CA ASN A 10 -21.14 -6.63 1.24
C ASN A 10 -21.07 -5.27 1.90
N ILE A 11 -20.43 -5.20 3.07
CA ILE A 11 -20.29 -3.98 3.87
C ILE A 11 -19.41 -2.95 3.16
N GLN A 12 -18.22 -3.35 2.72
CA GLN A 12 -17.24 -2.45 2.12
C GLN A 12 -17.73 -1.79 0.82
N ASN A 13 -18.50 -2.51 0.02
CA ASN A 13 -18.95 -2.04 -1.30
C ASN A 13 -20.43 -1.68 -1.34
N ASN A 14 -21.12 -1.75 -0.21
CA ASN A 14 -22.54 -1.41 -0.06
C ASN A 14 -23.42 -2.10 -1.12
N TYR A 15 -23.33 -3.43 -1.22
CA TYR A 15 -24.16 -4.20 -2.15
C TYR A 15 -24.62 -5.53 -1.58
N LEU A 16 -25.72 -6.05 -2.12
CA LEU A 16 -26.20 -7.40 -1.94
C LEU A 16 -26.16 -8.14 -3.28
N ARG A 17 -25.67 -9.40 -3.29
CA ARG A 17 -25.60 -10.22 -4.51
C ARG A 17 -26.89 -11.01 -4.69
N VAL A 18 -27.43 -11.02 -5.90
CA VAL A 18 -28.66 -11.74 -6.25
C VAL A 18 -28.58 -13.23 -5.90
N ARG A 19 -27.42 -13.87 -6.08
CA ARG A 19 -27.20 -15.27 -5.70
C ARG A 19 -27.36 -15.53 -4.19
N GLN A 20 -27.23 -14.52 -3.35
CA GLN A 20 -27.40 -14.62 -1.91
C GLN A 20 -28.88 -14.73 -1.51
N PHE A 21 -29.78 -14.42 -2.42
CA PHE A 21 -31.24 -14.58 -2.26
C PHE A 21 -31.74 -15.98 -2.60
N ASN A 22 -30.84 -16.97 -2.83
CA ASN A 22 -31.15 -18.40 -3.04
C ASN A 22 -32.39 -18.66 -3.92
N GLY A 23 -32.49 -17.99 -5.07
CA GLY A 23 -33.61 -18.16 -5.99
C GLY A 23 -34.90 -17.40 -5.63
N LEU A 24 -34.90 -16.62 -4.55
CA LEU A 24 -36.03 -15.72 -4.23
C LEU A 24 -36.21 -14.66 -5.32
N ILE A 25 -35.10 -14.17 -5.90
CA ILE A 25 -35.12 -13.27 -7.05
C ILE A 25 -35.03 -14.09 -8.32
N PRO A 26 -36.00 -14.00 -9.26
CA PRO A 26 -36.01 -14.79 -10.49
C PRO A 26 -34.73 -14.54 -11.31
N LYS A 27 -34.12 -15.62 -11.83
CA LYS A 27 -33.15 -15.53 -12.91
C LYS A 27 -33.91 -15.24 -14.19
N ASN A 28 -34.06 -13.99 -14.56
CA ASN A 28 -34.82 -13.64 -15.76
C ASN A 28 -34.18 -14.19 -17.03
N ASN A 29 -34.97 -14.97 -17.76
CA ASN A 29 -34.81 -15.24 -19.18
C ASN A 29 -35.06 -13.94 -19.96
N LYS A 30 -34.04 -13.51 -20.71
CA LYS A 30 -34.07 -12.64 -21.89
C LYS A 30 -35.25 -11.64 -21.96
N SER A 31 -35.00 -10.44 -21.58
CA SER A 31 -35.67 -9.15 -21.82
C SER A 31 -36.30 -8.50 -20.60
N THR A 32 -35.92 -7.23 -20.45
CA THR A 32 -36.37 -6.19 -19.48
C THR A 32 -35.84 -6.34 -18.03
N SER A 33 -35.23 -5.28 -17.58
CA SER A 33 -34.89 -5.02 -16.18
C SER A 33 -36.18 -5.05 -15.35
N SER A 34 -36.41 -6.13 -14.61
CA SER A 34 -37.49 -6.13 -13.64
C SER A 34 -37.10 -5.20 -12.50
N ASP A 35 -37.89 -4.16 -12.32
CA ASP A 35 -37.76 -3.27 -11.15
C ASP A 35 -38.17 -4.09 -9.92
N ILE A 36 -37.24 -4.17 -8.98
CA ILE A 36 -37.44 -4.82 -7.69
C ILE A 36 -37.63 -3.72 -6.63
N VAL A 37 -38.59 -3.93 -5.76
CA VAL A 37 -38.78 -3.08 -4.58
C VAL A 37 -38.15 -3.76 -3.36
N LEU A 38 -37.21 -3.07 -2.74
CA LEU A 38 -36.62 -3.46 -1.46
C LEU A 38 -37.19 -2.60 -0.36
N GLU A 39 -37.88 -3.19 0.57
CA GLU A 39 -38.28 -2.53 1.81
C GLU A 39 -37.19 -2.76 2.85
N LEU A 40 -36.31 -1.76 3.02
CA LEU A 40 -35.19 -1.80 3.95
C LEU A 40 -35.64 -1.26 5.31
N ASP A 41 -35.47 -2.08 6.33
CA ASP A 41 -35.84 -1.71 7.70
C ASP A 41 -35.18 -0.38 8.12
N GLY A 42 -36.03 0.56 8.58
CA GLY A 42 -35.59 1.88 8.99
C GLY A 42 -35.20 2.84 7.86
N VAL A 43 -35.08 2.41 6.59
CA VAL A 43 -34.81 3.27 5.42
C VAL A 43 -36.07 3.49 4.59
N GLY A 44 -36.88 2.44 4.43
CA GLY A 44 -38.12 2.48 3.66
C GLY A 44 -38.04 1.72 2.33
N PRO A 45 -39.08 1.83 1.49
CA PRO A 45 -39.15 1.16 0.20
C PRO A 45 -38.28 1.84 -0.84
N VAL A 46 -37.44 1.09 -1.55
CA VAL A 46 -36.53 1.56 -2.58
C VAL A 46 -36.65 0.72 -3.83
N ARG A 47 -36.84 1.35 -4.99
CA ARG A 47 -36.81 0.65 -6.28
C ARG A 47 -35.37 0.41 -6.73
N THR A 48 -35.07 -0.81 -7.13
CA THR A 48 -33.74 -1.20 -7.60
C THR A 48 -33.84 -2.18 -8.76
N THR A 49 -32.79 -2.27 -9.53
CA THR A 49 -32.64 -3.24 -10.62
C THR A 49 -31.48 -4.18 -10.32
N VAL A 50 -31.42 -5.30 -11.02
CA VAL A 50 -30.30 -6.22 -10.95
C VAL A 50 -29.28 -5.88 -12.03
N ASP A 51 -28.05 -5.54 -11.64
CA ASP A 51 -26.93 -5.51 -12.57
C ASP A 51 -26.62 -6.95 -13.02
N GLN A 52 -27.09 -7.31 -14.18
CA GLN A 52 -26.99 -8.67 -14.74
C GLN A 52 -25.54 -9.15 -14.92
N LYS A 53 -24.60 -8.22 -15.23
CA LYS A 53 -23.20 -8.56 -15.43
C LYS A 53 -22.49 -8.87 -14.11
N LYS A 54 -22.82 -8.13 -13.06
CA LYS A 54 -22.20 -8.26 -11.73
C LYS A 54 -23.00 -9.13 -10.78
N GLY A 55 -24.28 -9.41 -11.08
CA GLY A 55 -25.19 -10.14 -10.22
C GLY A 55 -25.43 -9.46 -8.87
N ILE A 56 -25.53 -8.14 -8.85
CA ILE A 56 -25.75 -7.30 -7.66
C ILE A 56 -26.96 -6.40 -7.84
N LEU A 57 -27.57 -5.98 -6.73
CA LEU A 57 -28.60 -4.95 -6.74
C LEU A 57 -27.96 -3.58 -7.01
N SER A 58 -28.63 -2.76 -7.86
CA SER A 58 -28.07 -1.50 -8.35
C SER A 58 -28.11 -0.40 -7.32
N GLU A 59 -29.08 -0.42 -6.40
CA GLU A 59 -29.29 0.66 -5.40
C GLU A 59 -28.33 0.48 -4.21
N ARG A 60 -27.14 1.07 -4.35
CA ARG A 60 -26.09 0.96 -3.34
C ARG A 60 -26.22 1.98 -2.22
N GLN A 61 -26.80 3.14 -2.50
CA GLN A 61 -26.91 4.22 -1.51
C GLN A 61 -27.87 3.84 -0.38
N ALA A 62 -29.03 3.32 -0.72
CA ALA A 62 -29.99 2.85 0.27
C ALA A 62 -29.49 1.62 1.06
N ILE A 63 -28.77 0.72 0.40
CA ILE A 63 -28.12 -0.43 1.08
C ILE A 63 -27.05 0.08 2.07
N LYS A 64 -26.27 1.09 1.71
CA LYS A 64 -25.29 1.73 2.59
C LYS A 64 -25.96 2.35 3.81
N GLU A 65 -27.06 3.07 3.58
CA GLU A 65 -27.83 3.71 4.65
C GLU A 65 -28.41 2.67 5.62
N PHE A 66 -28.95 1.57 5.11
CA PHE A 66 -29.44 0.46 5.90
C PHE A 66 -28.31 -0.17 6.74
N PHE A 67 -27.14 -0.46 6.15
CA PHE A 67 -26.02 -1.01 6.89
C PHE A 67 -25.53 -0.07 8.00
N HIS A 68 -25.48 1.23 7.71
CA HIS A 68 -25.04 2.24 8.67
C HIS A 68 -26.05 2.42 9.81
N LYS A 69 -27.35 2.48 9.50
CA LYS A 69 -28.41 2.68 10.47
C LYS A 69 -28.50 1.54 11.49
N HIS A 70 -28.24 0.33 11.05
CA HIS A 70 -28.26 -0.85 11.93
C HIS A 70 -26.88 -1.25 12.43
N HIS A 71 -25.83 -0.42 12.23
CA HIS A 71 -24.45 -0.68 12.64
C HIS A 71 -23.95 -2.08 12.25
N LEU A 72 -24.28 -2.52 11.03
CA LEU A 72 -23.98 -3.86 10.56
C LEU A 72 -22.52 -4.01 10.16
N ASN A 73 -21.92 -5.11 10.60
CA ASN A 73 -20.52 -5.47 10.37
C ASN A 73 -20.42 -6.80 9.59
N PRO A 74 -19.25 -7.12 9.02
CA PRO A 74 -19.02 -8.45 8.47
C PRO A 74 -19.24 -9.53 9.52
N GLY A 75 -20.06 -10.54 9.17
CA GLY A 75 -20.46 -11.60 10.08
C GLY A 75 -21.87 -11.42 10.65
N ASP A 76 -22.42 -10.19 10.65
CA ASP A 76 -23.79 -9.95 11.08
C ASP A 76 -24.79 -10.60 10.09
N LYS A 77 -25.99 -10.85 10.59
CA LYS A 77 -27.06 -11.50 9.81
C LYS A 77 -28.14 -10.51 9.45
N ILE A 78 -28.70 -10.67 8.27
CA ILE A 78 -29.91 -10.00 7.84
C ILE A 78 -30.94 -11.04 7.45
N GLU A 79 -32.21 -10.73 7.67
CA GLU A 79 -33.34 -11.53 7.24
C GLU A 79 -33.95 -10.96 5.96
N ILE A 80 -34.22 -11.84 5.01
CA ILE A 80 -34.85 -11.49 3.74
C ILE A 80 -36.17 -12.21 3.65
N GLU A 81 -37.25 -11.46 3.48
CA GLU A 81 -38.60 -11.94 3.31
C GLU A 81 -39.10 -11.58 1.91
N LYS A 82 -39.58 -12.57 1.16
CA LYS A 82 -40.26 -12.35 -0.11
C LYS A 82 -41.73 -12.01 0.16
N ILE A 83 -42.18 -10.81 -0.19
CA ILE A 83 -43.56 -10.35 -0.05
C ILE A 83 -44.37 -10.78 -1.30
N ASN A 84 -43.78 -10.55 -2.49
CA ASN A 84 -44.31 -11.05 -3.78
C ASN A 84 -43.15 -11.19 -4.78
N GLU A 85 -43.43 -11.40 -6.09
CA GLU A 85 -42.41 -11.68 -7.10
C GLU A 85 -41.39 -10.54 -7.29
N GLU A 86 -41.77 -9.30 -6.99
CA GLU A 86 -40.97 -8.12 -7.22
C GLU A 86 -40.70 -7.34 -5.93
N HIS A 87 -41.23 -7.78 -4.77
CA HIS A 87 -41.13 -7.03 -3.51
C HIS A 87 -40.51 -7.90 -2.40
N PHE A 88 -39.42 -7.38 -1.83
CA PHE A 88 -38.68 -8.06 -0.79
C PHE A 88 -38.49 -7.12 0.41
N ARG A 89 -38.61 -7.65 1.62
CA ARG A 89 -38.30 -6.93 2.85
C ARG A 89 -36.98 -7.44 3.42
N ILE A 90 -36.12 -6.53 3.84
CA ILE A 90 -34.83 -6.81 4.44
C ILE A 90 -34.77 -6.19 5.84
N LYS A 91 -34.53 -7.02 6.85
CA LYS A 91 -34.39 -6.61 8.24
C LYS A 91 -33.01 -6.99 8.77
N ALA A 92 -32.50 -6.23 9.73
CA ALA A 92 -31.32 -6.62 10.48
C ALA A 92 -31.73 -7.69 11.53
N ASP A 93 -31.06 -8.84 11.52
CA ASP A 93 -31.21 -9.88 12.54
C ASP A 93 -30.26 -9.55 13.71
N VAL A 94 -30.68 -8.58 14.51
CA VAL A 94 -29.87 -8.08 15.63
C VAL A 94 -30.41 -8.62 16.93
N ASP A 95 -30.06 -9.86 17.26
CA ASP A 95 -30.06 -10.31 18.67
C ASP A 95 -28.83 -9.69 19.37
N LYS A 96 -28.84 -8.38 19.51
CA LYS A 96 -27.96 -7.68 20.46
C LYS A 96 -28.67 -7.56 21.79
N THR A 97 -28.78 -8.68 22.51
CA THR A 97 -28.78 -8.60 23.98
C THR A 97 -27.42 -8.03 24.36
N VAL A 98 -27.40 -6.74 24.59
CA VAL A 98 -26.26 -6.05 25.23
C VAL A 98 -26.19 -6.64 26.64
N ASN A 99 -25.36 -7.66 26.82
CA ASN A 99 -24.88 -8.04 28.14
C ASN A 99 -23.87 -6.96 28.58
N THR A 100 -24.39 -5.89 29.15
CA THR A 100 -23.65 -5.10 30.12
C THR A 100 -23.57 -5.94 31.39
N ALA A 101 -22.67 -6.90 31.40
CA ALA A 101 -22.24 -7.54 32.64
C ALA A 101 -20.86 -6.98 32.98
N ASP A 102 -20.88 -6.07 33.95
CA ASP A 102 -19.71 -5.69 34.73
C ASP A 102 -18.95 -6.95 35.16
N SER A 103 -17.80 -7.18 34.56
CA SER A 103 -16.80 -8.06 35.16
C SER A 103 -15.70 -7.19 35.74
N HIS A 104 -15.90 -6.76 36.96
CA HIS A 104 -14.83 -6.30 37.81
C HIS A 104 -13.84 -7.46 38.01
N ILE A 105 -12.75 -7.41 37.28
CA ILE A 105 -11.57 -8.22 37.58
C ILE A 105 -10.85 -7.51 38.71
N THR A 106 -11.07 -7.97 39.95
CA THR A 106 -10.27 -7.59 41.10
C THR A 106 -8.92 -8.29 41.01
N ILE A 107 -7.90 -7.58 40.56
CA ILE A 107 -6.51 -8.04 40.62
C ILE A 107 -6.00 -7.68 42.02
N SER A 108 -5.78 -8.70 42.85
CA SER A 108 -5.12 -8.54 44.16
C SER A 108 -3.67 -8.06 43.95
N PRO A 109 -3.21 -7.04 44.68
CA PRO A 109 -1.86 -6.52 44.57
C PRO A 109 -0.88 -7.37 45.37
N THR A 110 -0.21 -8.30 44.74
CA THR A 110 0.95 -8.94 45.36
C THR A 110 2.12 -8.91 44.35
N ASN A 111 3.17 -8.17 44.77
CA ASN A 111 4.53 -8.13 44.20
C ASN A 111 4.71 -7.39 42.89
N LEU A 112 4.52 -6.07 42.90
CA LEU A 112 5.21 -5.18 41.96
C LEU A 112 6.48 -4.67 42.63
N VAL A 113 7.64 -5.10 42.11
CA VAL A 113 8.94 -4.47 42.36
C VAL A 113 8.90 -3.09 41.70
N GLU A 114 9.01 -2.02 42.52
CA GLU A 114 9.06 -0.65 42.00
C GLU A 114 10.30 -0.47 41.11
N PRO A 115 10.14 0.04 39.86
CA PRO A 115 11.29 0.41 39.03
C PRO A 115 11.95 1.67 39.63
N SER A 116 13.29 1.65 39.73
CA SER A 116 14.10 2.77 40.17
C SER A 116 13.77 4.07 39.40
N GLU A 117 13.84 5.22 40.08
CA GLU A 117 13.40 6.55 39.61
C GLU A 117 14.10 7.10 38.34
N HIS A 118 15.04 6.38 37.75
CA HIS A 118 15.86 6.88 36.62
C HIS A 118 15.32 6.58 35.22
N ASN A 119 14.13 5.93 35.09
CA ASN A 119 13.56 5.55 33.80
C ASN A 119 12.10 5.99 33.59
N ARG A 120 11.66 7.08 34.19
CA ARG A 120 10.35 7.65 33.89
C ARG A 120 10.46 8.60 32.70
N LEU A 121 9.99 8.17 31.53
CA LEU A 121 9.64 9.11 30.47
C LEU A 121 8.54 10.04 31.03
N PRO A 122 8.61 11.37 30.77
CA PRO A 122 7.60 12.30 31.27
C PRO A 122 6.26 11.99 30.63
N LEU A 123 5.33 11.45 31.43
CA LEU A 123 3.91 11.38 31.09
C LEU A 123 3.39 12.83 31.02
N PHE A 124 2.87 13.22 29.86
CA PHE A 124 2.21 14.51 29.71
C PHE A 124 1.10 14.65 30.75
N ALA A 125 1.17 15.66 31.59
CA ALA A 125 0.11 15.99 32.54
C ALA A 125 -1.16 16.41 31.76
N PRO A 126 -2.39 15.97 32.18
CA PRO A 126 -3.62 16.21 31.43
C PRO A 126 -4.06 17.68 31.29
N ASN A 127 -3.33 18.63 31.83
CA ASN A 127 -3.73 20.05 31.91
C ASN A 127 -2.79 21.04 31.17
N ASP A 128 -1.82 20.58 30.40
CA ASP A 128 -1.11 21.50 29.52
C ASP A 128 -1.96 21.79 28.28
N LYS A 129 -2.79 22.82 28.37
CA LYS A 129 -3.31 23.48 27.16
C LYS A 129 -2.12 23.82 26.29
N PRO A 130 -2.13 23.46 24.99
CA PRO A 130 -1.02 23.81 24.10
C PRO A 130 -0.85 25.32 24.14
N LYS A 131 0.26 25.80 24.71
CA LYS A 131 0.66 27.20 24.69
C LYS A 131 0.73 27.57 23.22
N SER A 132 -0.21 28.45 22.83
CA SER A 132 -0.30 29.22 21.59
C SER A 132 0.57 28.74 20.43
N THR A 133 -0.10 28.33 19.36
CA THR A 133 0.46 28.34 18.00
C THR A 133 1.64 29.31 17.90
N GLN A 134 2.84 28.77 17.75
CA GLN A 134 4.00 29.60 17.39
C GLN A 134 3.60 30.36 16.13
N ARG A 135 3.29 31.67 16.28
CA ARG A 135 3.13 32.57 15.15
C ARG A 135 4.51 32.67 14.49
N PHE A 136 4.66 32.00 13.37
CA PHE A 136 5.82 32.20 12.53
C PHE A 136 5.99 33.70 12.25
N PRO A 137 7.21 34.24 12.33
CA PRO A 137 7.46 35.65 12.06
C PRO A 137 6.90 36.02 10.68
N ARG A 138 6.02 37.03 10.63
CA ARG A 138 5.51 37.57 9.36
C ARG A 138 6.71 38.05 8.53
N GLY A 139 6.93 37.39 7.36
CA GLY A 139 7.93 37.82 6.39
C GLY A 139 8.94 36.76 5.92
N ARG A 140 9.11 35.64 6.61
CA ARG A 140 9.98 34.55 6.11
C ARG A 140 9.16 33.64 5.19
N LYS A 141 9.50 33.57 3.88
CA LYS A 141 8.93 32.57 2.98
C LYS A 141 9.24 31.18 3.55
N ILE A 142 8.23 30.49 4.06
CA ILE A 142 8.36 29.11 4.51
C ILE A 142 8.61 28.27 3.27
N ARG A 143 9.77 27.57 3.23
CA ARG A 143 10.04 26.61 2.16
C ARG A 143 9.09 25.42 2.33
N ARG A 144 8.28 25.16 1.33
CA ARG A 144 7.35 24.03 1.36
C ARG A 144 8.12 22.71 1.21
N ALA A 145 7.68 21.68 1.92
CA ALA A 145 8.19 20.32 1.77
C ALA A 145 7.67 19.64 0.50
N ASN A 146 6.43 20.00 0.09
CA ASN A 146 5.75 19.48 -1.10
C ASN A 146 4.67 20.47 -1.56
N ASP A 147 4.00 20.16 -2.68
CA ASP A 147 2.94 21.01 -3.26
C ASP A 147 1.53 20.51 -2.91
N LEU A 148 1.36 19.59 -1.97
CA LEU A 148 0.06 19.11 -1.54
C LEU A 148 -0.75 20.26 -0.90
N ASP A 149 -2.05 20.27 -1.16
CA ASP A 149 -2.96 21.09 -0.38
C ASP A 149 -3.22 20.46 1.01
N GLY A 150 -3.93 21.18 1.89
CA GLY A 150 -4.17 20.72 3.26
C GLY A 150 -5.01 19.43 3.33
N LYS A 151 -5.93 19.20 2.38
CA LYS A 151 -6.76 18.00 2.30
C LYS A 151 -5.92 16.79 1.85
N GLU A 152 -5.15 16.98 0.80
CA GLU A 152 -4.23 15.95 0.28
C GLU A 152 -3.16 15.61 1.32
N TRP A 153 -2.61 16.63 2.01
CA TRP A 153 -1.65 16.43 3.09
C TRP A 153 -2.24 15.52 4.18
N THR A 154 -3.42 15.86 4.69
CA THR A 154 -4.11 15.05 5.71
C THR A 154 -4.38 13.63 5.23
N ALA A 155 -4.80 13.46 3.98
CA ALA A 155 -5.10 12.14 3.42
C ALA A 155 -3.86 11.27 3.24
N HIS A 156 -2.70 11.86 2.97
CA HIS A 156 -1.46 11.12 2.68
C HIS A 156 -0.52 11.02 3.88
N SER A 157 -0.63 11.89 4.90
CA SER A 157 0.21 11.88 6.11
C SER A 157 -0.28 10.87 7.17
N ILE A 158 -0.71 9.70 6.73
CA ILE A 158 -1.13 8.58 7.58
C ILE A 158 -0.18 7.41 7.37
N SER A 159 0.12 6.69 8.46
CA SER A 159 1.12 5.61 8.44
C SER A 159 0.70 4.35 7.68
N VAL A 160 -0.59 4.19 7.32
CA VAL A 160 -1.07 3.01 6.59
C VAL A 160 -1.85 3.43 5.34
N TRP A 161 -1.32 3.12 4.17
CA TRP A 161 -1.95 3.37 2.87
C TRP A 161 -2.70 2.13 2.38
N LYS A 162 -4.05 2.18 2.41
CA LYS A 162 -4.93 1.05 2.06
C LYS A 162 -5.55 1.14 0.66
N ASP A 163 -5.51 2.31 0.06
CA ASP A 163 -6.21 2.64 -1.18
C ASP A 163 -5.37 2.48 -2.46
N ILE A 164 -4.09 2.13 -2.32
CA ILE A 164 -3.18 1.91 -3.46
C ILE A 164 -3.62 0.68 -4.26
N ARG A 165 -3.79 0.85 -5.58
CA ARG A 165 -4.24 -0.21 -6.50
C ARG A 165 -3.50 -0.11 -7.83
N LYS A 166 -3.27 -1.27 -8.45
CA LYS A 166 -2.90 -1.36 -9.86
C LYS A 166 -4.10 -1.04 -10.74
N SER A 167 -3.88 -0.27 -11.80
CA SER A 167 -4.88 -0.07 -12.85
C SER A 167 -5.15 -1.39 -13.61
N SER A 168 -6.19 -1.40 -14.46
CA SER A 168 -6.47 -2.54 -15.35
C SER A 168 -5.27 -2.85 -16.25
N ASP A 169 -4.69 -1.82 -16.82
CA ASP A 169 -3.57 -1.94 -17.77
C ASP A 169 -2.29 -2.44 -17.08
N GLU A 170 -2.03 -1.98 -15.84
CA GLU A 170 -0.89 -2.48 -15.06
C GLU A 170 -1.01 -3.95 -14.67
N LYS A 171 -2.23 -4.51 -14.60
CA LYS A 171 -2.45 -5.93 -14.29
C LYS A 171 -2.15 -6.85 -15.46
N THR A 172 -2.15 -6.32 -16.70
CA THR A 172 -1.85 -7.08 -17.91
C THR A 172 -0.37 -7.12 -18.25
N LEU A 173 0.45 -6.30 -17.58
CA LEU A 173 1.90 -6.25 -17.83
C LEU A 173 2.60 -7.46 -17.19
N ASP A 174 3.40 -8.14 -18.01
CA ASP A 174 4.20 -9.29 -17.55
C ASP A 174 5.51 -8.84 -16.92
N HIS A 175 5.46 -8.47 -15.64
CA HIS A 175 6.64 -8.16 -14.82
C HIS A 175 6.50 -8.76 -13.43
N PRO A 176 7.53 -9.47 -12.91
CA PRO A 176 7.43 -10.24 -11.67
C PRO A 176 7.16 -9.38 -10.42
N ALA A 177 7.66 -8.14 -10.37
CA ALA A 177 7.60 -7.29 -9.17
C ALA A 177 7.40 -5.81 -9.53
N MET A 178 6.24 -5.46 -10.06
CA MET A 178 5.91 -4.08 -10.41
C MET A 178 4.98 -3.46 -9.34
N PHE A 179 5.37 -2.31 -8.78
CA PHE A 179 4.47 -1.54 -7.93
C PHE A 179 3.58 -0.58 -8.73
N PRO A 180 2.38 -0.22 -8.18
CA PRO A 180 1.42 0.60 -8.91
C PRO A 180 1.89 2.02 -9.18
N LEU A 181 1.55 2.57 -10.34
CA LEU A 181 1.78 4.00 -10.65
C LEU A 181 1.13 4.93 -9.61
N MET A 182 0.01 4.52 -9.03
CA MET A 182 -0.65 5.26 -7.96
C MET A 182 0.29 5.45 -6.75
N LEU A 183 1.03 4.41 -6.36
CA LEU A 183 2.04 4.46 -5.30
C LEU A 183 3.16 5.43 -5.66
N VAL A 184 3.73 5.28 -6.85
CA VAL A 184 4.82 6.13 -7.36
C VAL A 184 4.44 7.60 -7.34
N ARG A 185 3.28 7.93 -7.92
CA ARG A 185 2.80 9.32 -8.00
C ARG A 185 2.56 9.91 -6.62
N ARG A 186 2.04 9.13 -5.67
CA ARG A 186 1.83 9.58 -4.30
C ARG A 186 3.15 9.86 -3.60
N VAL A 187 4.12 8.96 -3.68
CA VAL A 187 5.46 9.16 -3.09
C VAL A 187 6.12 10.41 -3.67
N ILE A 188 6.16 10.57 -5.00
CA ILE A 188 6.75 11.76 -5.63
C ILE A 188 6.06 13.03 -5.12
N ARG A 189 4.73 13.07 -5.07
CA ARG A 189 3.98 14.25 -4.61
C ARG A 189 4.19 14.56 -3.13
N CYS A 190 4.35 13.54 -2.28
CA CYS A 190 4.58 13.74 -0.84
C CYS A 190 5.98 14.28 -0.54
N PHE A 191 7.00 13.85 -1.27
CA PHE A 191 8.41 14.11 -0.95
C PHE A 191 9.10 15.09 -1.89
N THR A 192 8.37 15.72 -2.82
CA THR A 192 8.92 16.73 -3.75
C THR A 192 7.97 17.91 -3.94
N THR A 193 8.55 19.06 -4.31
CA THR A 193 7.83 20.21 -4.85
C THR A 193 7.91 20.23 -6.38
N SER A 194 7.19 21.15 -7.03
CA SER A 194 7.25 21.38 -8.49
C SER A 194 8.64 21.85 -8.97
N GLU A 195 9.49 22.33 -8.06
CA GLU A 195 10.87 22.73 -8.36
C GLU A 195 11.81 21.52 -8.45
N ASP A 196 11.47 20.42 -7.80
CA ASP A 196 12.26 19.19 -7.77
C ASP A 196 12.04 18.41 -9.08
N LYS A 197 13.11 18.16 -9.84
CA LYS A 197 13.01 17.66 -11.23
C LYS A 197 13.49 16.23 -11.40
N LYS A 198 14.50 15.77 -10.67
CA LYS A 198 15.18 14.51 -10.92
C LYS A 198 14.81 13.43 -9.92
N ILE A 199 14.16 12.39 -10.41
CA ILE A 199 13.71 11.23 -9.63
C ILE A 199 14.55 10.01 -10.04
N LEU A 200 15.23 9.39 -9.08
CA LEU A 200 16.12 8.25 -9.29
C LEU A 200 15.47 6.95 -8.88
N ASP A 201 15.66 5.90 -9.68
CA ASP A 201 15.37 4.51 -9.33
C ASP A 201 16.58 3.64 -9.69
N PRO A 202 17.41 3.21 -8.71
CA PRO A 202 18.56 2.36 -8.96
C PRO A 202 18.21 0.90 -9.29
N PHE A 203 16.94 0.48 -9.17
CA PHE A 203 16.44 -0.84 -9.50
C PHE A 203 15.18 -0.72 -10.35
N MET A 204 15.33 -0.04 -11.51
CA MET A 204 14.22 0.46 -12.31
C MET A 204 13.23 -0.62 -12.76
N GLY A 205 13.69 -1.82 -13.07
CA GLY A 205 12.86 -2.88 -13.62
C GLY A 205 12.04 -2.43 -14.82
N SER A 206 10.73 -2.61 -14.77
CA SER A 206 9.81 -2.16 -15.83
C SER A 206 9.55 -0.66 -15.86
N GLY A 207 10.26 0.17 -15.10
CA GLY A 207 10.25 1.62 -15.17
C GLY A 207 9.07 2.32 -14.51
N SER A 208 8.39 1.73 -13.53
CA SER A 208 7.23 2.35 -12.89
C SER A 208 7.56 3.73 -12.29
N THR A 209 8.71 3.88 -11.65
CA THR A 209 9.17 5.16 -11.10
C THR A 209 9.38 6.22 -12.18
N LEU A 210 9.99 5.83 -13.31
CA LEU A 210 10.24 6.73 -14.43
C LEU A 210 8.92 7.18 -15.08
N VAL A 211 8.00 6.25 -15.31
CA VAL A 211 6.65 6.55 -15.85
C VAL A 211 5.91 7.51 -14.92
N GLY A 212 5.92 7.25 -13.61
CA GLY A 212 5.28 8.13 -12.63
C GLY A 212 5.91 9.52 -12.57
N ALA A 213 7.24 9.61 -12.68
CA ALA A 213 7.98 10.87 -12.75
C ALA A 213 7.59 11.67 -14.00
N THR A 214 7.61 11.03 -15.18
CA THR A 214 7.24 11.62 -16.47
C THR A 214 5.81 12.16 -16.47
N LEU A 215 4.85 11.40 -15.94
CA LEU A 215 3.45 11.83 -15.82
C LEU A 215 3.25 13.05 -14.91
N LEU A 216 4.20 13.31 -14.02
CA LEU A 216 4.22 14.47 -13.12
C LEU A 216 5.13 15.61 -13.63
N GLY A 217 5.63 15.53 -14.86
CA GLY A 217 6.53 16.53 -15.44
C GLY A 217 7.93 16.55 -14.79
N ARG A 218 8.39 15.40 -14.29
CA ARG A 218 9.72 15.19 -13.68
C ARG A 218 10.59 14.36 -14.62
N THR A 219 11.91 14.48 -14.47
CA THR A 219 12.89 13.62 -15.16
C THR A 219 13.09 12.33 -14.36
N GLY A 220 12.70 11.20 -14.93
CA GLY A 220 13.00 9.89 -14.38
C GLY A 220 14.40 9.44 -14.77
N ILE A 221 15.19 8.94 -13.82
CA ILE A 221 16.53 8.39 -14.04
C ILE A 221 16.54 6.97 -13.47
N GLY A 222 16.87 5.98 -14.30
CA GLY A 222 16.84 4.57 -13.91
C GLY A 222 18.09 3.81 -14.26
N PHE A 223 18.45 2.85 -13.42
CA PHE A 223 19.45 1.83 -13.70
C PHE A 223 18.77 0.47 -13.81
N GLU A 224 19.19 -0.31 -14.80
CA GLU A 224 18.71 -1.67 -15.02
C GLU A 224 19.80 -2.49 -15.72
N ILE A 225 20.00 -3.74 -15.28
CA ILE A 225 21.01 -4.65 -15.85
C ILE A 225 20.43 -5.56 -16.93
N TYR A 226 19.09 -5.77 -16.92
CA TYR A 226 18.43 -6.67 -17.85
C TYR A 226 17.81 -5.91 -19.04
N ARG A 227 18.23 -6.30 -20.25
CA ARG A 227 17.80 -5.65 -21.48
C ARG A 227 16.29 -5.74 -21.70
N GLU A 228 15.68 -6.86 -21.38
CA GLU A 228 14.24 -7.07 -21.50
C GLU A 228 13.42 -6.08 -20.66
N PHE A 229 13.86 -5.77 -19.44
CA PHE A 229 13.19 -4.78 -18.59
C PHE A 229 13.44 -3.36 -19.07
N ILE A 230 14.61 -3.08 -19.64
CA ILE A 230 14.90 -1.79 -20.27
C ILE A 230 13.95 -1.55 -21.46
N GLU A 231 13.78 -2.54 -22.33
CA GLU A 231 12.89 -2.41 -23.48
C GLU A 231 11.41 -2.28 -23.04
N LEU A 232 10.98 -3.04 -22.03
CA LEU A 232 9.64 -2.89 -21.44
C LEU A 232 9.44 -1.48 -20.86
N ALA A 233 10.41 -0.95 -20.13
CA ALA A 233 10.36 0.40 -19.57
C ALA A 233 10.24 1.46 -20.66
N LYS A 234 11.03 1.34 -21.75
CA LYS A 234 10.95 2.25 -22.92
C LYS A 234 9.58 2.22 -23.58
N GLN A 235 9.00 1.02 -23.78
CA GLN A 235 7.66 0.88 -24.36
C GLN A 235 6.60 1.59 -23.49
N ARG A 236 6.66 1.43 -22.16
CA ARG A 236 5.74 2.08 -21.22
C ARG A 236 5.91 3.60 -21.22
N LEU A 237 7.14 4.07 -21.22
CA LEU A 237 7.45 5.51 -21.30
C LEU A 237 6.96 6.10 -22.62
N TYR A 238 7.21 5.45 -23.75
CA TYR A 238 6.70 5.86 -25.04
C TYR A 238 5.17 5.94 -25.06
N ALA A 239 4.46 4.94 -24.52
CA ALA A 239 3.02 4.95 -24.45
C ALA A 239 2.47 6.15 -23.64
N CYS A 240 3.17 6.56 -22.58
CA CYS A 240 2.78 7.71 -21.75
C CYS A 240 3.05 9.07 -22.39
N THR A 241 3.91 9.13 -23.43
CA THR A 241 4.36 10.39 -24.05
C THR A 241 3.84 10.59 -25.45
N ARG A 242 3.16 9.59 -26.01
CA ARG A 242 2.72 9.53 -27.43
C ARG A 242 1.88 10.74 -27.89
N ASP A 243 1.14 11.36 -26.99
CA ASP A 243 0.28 12.51 -27.30
C ASP A 243 0.88 13.86 -26.89
N LYS A 244 2.12 13.87 -26.38
CA LYS A 244 2.79 15.09 -25.95
C LYS A 244 3.95 15.38 -26.89
N SER A 245 3.88 16.52 -27.57
CA SER A 245 4.90 17.04 -28.50
C SER A 245 6.25 17.39 -27.82
N GLN A 246 6.46 17.04 -26.56
CA GLN A 246 7.69 17.24 -25.81
C GLN A 246 8.36 15.89 -25.55
N GLU A 247 9.66 15.83 -25.79
CA GLU A 247 10.48 14.69 -25.38
C GLU A 247 10.26 14.44 -23.89
N ALA A 248 9.90 13.20 -23.57
CA ALA A 248 9.73 12.83 -22.18
C ALA A 248 11.08 12.86 -21.47
N PRO A 249 11.21 13.60 -20.39
CA PRO A 249 12.49 13.70 -19.69
C PRO A 249 12.75 12.41 -18.91
N TYR A 250 13.44 11.46 -19.51
CA TYR A 250 13.94 10.29 -18.79
C TYR A 250 15.32 9.88 -19.29
N THR A 251 16.07 9.22 -18.43
CA THR A 251 17.37 8.64 -18.74
C THR A 251 17.43 7.22 -18.18
N ILE A 252 17.81 6.26 -19.01
CA ILE A 252 18.00 4.87 -18.61
C ILE A 252 19.47 4.50 -18.82
N TYR A 253 20.11 4.04 -17.74
CA TYR A 253 21.46 3.50 -17.78
C TYR A 253 21.42 1.98 -17.76
N PRO A 254 21.84 1.28 -18.85
CA PRO A 254 21.98 -0.18 -18.88
C PRO A 254 23.24 -0.59 -18.10
N ALA A 255 23.22 -0.43 -16.78
CA ALA A 255 24.39 -0.58 -15.95
C ALA A 255 24.03 -1.00 -14.52
N ASP A 256 24.99 -1.61 -13.83
CA ASP A 256 24.95 -1.86 -12.41
C ASP A 256 24.96 -0.54 -11.62
N SER A 257 24.01 -0.39 -10.70
CA SER A 257 23.86 0.83 -9.89
C SER A 257 25.05 1.10 -8.96
N ARG A 258 25.90 0.10 -8.68
CA ARG A 258 27.18 0.30 -7.96
C ARG A 258 28.13 1.20 -8.73
N LYS A 259 27.96 1.34 -10.04
CA LYS A 259 28.75 2.22 -10.94
C LYS A 259 28.12 3.59 -11.12
N MET A 260 27.18 3.99 -10.28
CA MET A 260 26.43 5.26 -10.42
C MET A 260 27.33 6.49 -10.48
N ALA A 261 28.51 6.44 -9.87
CA ALA A 261 29.50 7.52 -9.93
C ALA A 261 30.00 7.85 -11.34
N GLU A 262 29.94 6.89 -12.27
CA GLU A 262 30.35 7.10 -13.67
C GLU A 262 29.31 7.94 -14.44
N PHE A 263 28.07 8.01 -13.97
CA PHE A 263 26.94 8.57 -14.71
C PHE A 263 26.31 9.81 -14.03
N ILE A 264 26.31 9.88 -12.70
CA ILE A 264 25.54 10.88 -11.95
C ILE A 264 26.46 11.67 -11.02
N GLN A 265 26.42 13.00 -11.15
CA GLN A 265 27.14 13.91 -10.30
C GLN A 265 26.60 13.90 -8.85
N PRO A 266 27.44 14.14 -7.83
CA PRO A 266 26.99 14.33 -6.47
C PRO A 266 25.93 15.44 -6.35
N ASP A 267 25.07 15.34 -5.34
CA ASP A 267 24.09 16.38 -4.95
C ASP A 267 23.20 16.86 -6.14
N SER A 268 22.82 15.96 -7.04
CA SER A 268 22.09 16.30 -8.26
C SER A 268 20.67 15.73 -8.32
N ILE A 269 20.33 14.78 -7.44
CA ILE A 269 19.04 14.07 -7.40
C ILE A 269 18.12 14.67 -6.32
N ASP A 270 16.84 14.82 -6.64
CA ASP A 270 15.83 15.43 -5.77
C ASP A 270 15.04 14.40 -4.95
N LEU A 271 14.87 13.17 -5.47
CA LEU A 271 14.24 12.06 -4.77
C LEU A 271 14.77 10.75 -5.34
N CYS A 272 15.06 9.79 -4.47
CA CYS A 272 15.15 8.39 -4.86
C CYS A 272 13.88 7.66 -4.40
N PHE A 273 13.22 6.93 -5.31
CA PHE A 273 12.15 6.00 -4.97
C PHE A 273 12.38 4.69 -5.71
N THR A 274 12.47 3.60 -4.95
CA THR A 274 12.88 2.31 -5.49
C THR A 274 12.35 1.13 -4.69
N SER A 275 12.40 -0.07 -5.32
CA SER A 275 12.18 -1.36 -4.65
C SER A 275 13.30 -2.30 -5.08
N PRO A 276 14.29 -2.55 -4.23
CA PRO A 276 15.37 -3.48 -4.54
C PRO A 276 14.86 -4.91 -4.70
N PRO A 277 15.63 -5.83 -5.32
CA PRO A 277 15.27 -7.23 -5.33
C PRO A 277 15.14 -7.76 -3.91
N TYR A 278 14.19 -8.68 -3.69
CA TYR A 278 13.94 -9.27 -2.37
C TYR A 278 14.79 -10.52 -2.19
N TRP A 279 16.12 -10.34 -2.16
CA TRP A 279 17.10 -11.42 -2.05
C TRP A 279 16.82 -12.53 -3.10
N ASN A 280 17.11 -13.80 -2.81
CA ASN A 280 16.93 -14.93 -3.73
C ASN A 280 15.55 -15.63 -3.62
N ILE A 281 14.50 -14.87 -3.22
CA ILE A 281 13.17 -15.49 -2.96
C ILE A 281 12.41 -15.80 -4.24
N LEU A 282 12.58 -15.00 -5.30
CA LEU A 282 11.83 -15.19 -6.54
C LEU A 282 12.31 -16.36 -7.38
N SER A 283 13.58 -16.79 -7.22
CA SER A 283 14.15 -17.97 -7.87
C SER A 283 13.69 -19.30 -7.27
N ARG A 284 12.84 -19.27 -6.23
CA ARG A 284 12.37 -20.48 -5.54
C ARG A 284 10.86 -20.69 -5.68
N PRO A 285 10.37 -21.96 -5.71
CA PRO A 285 8.94 -22.24 -5.73
C PRO A 285 8.23 -21.62 -4.53
N ARG A 286 7.18 -20.85 -4.81
CA ARG A 286 6.37 -20.18 -3.79
C ARG A 286 5.24 -21.11 -3.35
N THR A 287 5.28 -21.56 -2.10
CA THR A 287 4.24 -22.45 -1.55
C THR A 287 2.96 -21.70 -1.16
N ALA A 288 3.02 -20.38 -0.98
CA ALA A 288 1.91 -19.58 -0.50
C ALA A 288 0.85 -19.29 -1.57
N ASP A 289 1.25 -19.06 -2.81
CA ASP A 289 0.37 -18.67 -3.92
C ASP A 289 0.52 -19.53 -5.19
N TYR A 290 1.39 -20.55 -5.17
CA TYR A 290 1.71 -21.44 -6.29
C TYR A 290 2.08 -20.70 -7.59
N LYS A 291 2.57 -19.48 -7.50
CA LYS A 291 3.09 -18.80 -8.66
C LYS A 291 4.39 -19.46 -9.10
N GLU A 292 4.54 -19.59 -10.40
CA GLU A 292 5.78 -20.07 -11.00
C GLU A 292 6.98 -19.25 -10.52
N THR A 293 8.13 -19.92 -10.40
CA THR A 293 9.40 -19.25 -10.14
C THR A 293 9.64 -18.24 -11.26
N ARG A 294 9.80 -16.99 -10.90
CA ARG A 294 10.17 -15.94 -11.82
C ARG A 294 11.57 -15.50 -11.47
N ASP A 295 12.52 -15.86 -12.33
CA ASP A 295 13.89 -15.41 -12.22
C ASP A 295 14.01 -14.03 -12.89
N TYR A 296 14.82 -13.14 -12.32
CA TYR A 296 15.16 -11.88 -12.98
C TYR A 296 16.16 -12.09 -14.12
N GLY A 297 16.91 -13.22 -14.12
CA GLY A 297 17.97 -13.54 -15.05
C GLY A 297 19.26 -14.03 -14.34
N ASN A 298 20.32 -14.24 -15.07
CA ASN A 298 21.57 -14.81 -14.57
C ASN A 298 22.79 -13.87 -14.70
N ALA A 299 22.57 -12.55 -14.58
CA ALA A 299 23.70 -11.62 -14.61
C ALA A 299 24.55 -11.77 -13.33
N GLU A 300 25.85 -11.88 -13.45
CA GLU A 300 26.79 -11.98 -12.31
C GLU A 300 26.68 -10.80 -11.34
N THR A 301 26.16 -9.67 -11.81
CA THR A 301 25.96 -8.46 -10.99
C THR A 301 24.60 -8.40 -10.30
N ASP A 302 23.72 -9.39 -10.54
CA ASP A 302 22.39 -9.44 -9.94
C ASP A 302 22.48 -9.79 -8.45
N LEU A 303 21.96 -8.89 -7.62
CA LEU A 303 21.89 -9.07 -6.16
C LEU A 303 21.03 -10.27 -5.75
N SER A 304 20.08 -10.71 -6.57
CA SER A 304 19.26 -11.89 -6.30
C SER A 304 20.04 -13.21 -6.34
N GLN A 305 21.25 -13.21 -6.91
CA GLN A 305 22.15 -14.36 -6.96
C GLN A 305 23.01 -14.50 -5.69
N ILE A 306 23.03 -13.51 -4.81
CA ILE A 306 23.80 -13.56 -3.57
C ILE A 306 23.14 -14.57 -2.61
N GLU A 307 23.86 -15.62 -2.25
CA GLU A 307 23.34 -16.70 -1.38
C GLU A 307 23.27 -16.29 0.09
N ASN A 308 24.28 -15.56 0.57
CA ASN A 308 24.37 -15.14 1.96
C ASN A 308 23.55 -13.86 2.19
N TYR A 309 22.67 -13.88 3.18
CA TYR A 309 21.80 -12.74 3.48
C TYR A 309 22.55 -11.48 3.93
N ARG A 310 23.62 -11.64 4.72
CA ARG A 310 24.43 -10.49 5.17
C ARG A 310 25.19 -9.85 4.03
N ASP A 311 25.72 -10.66 3.13
CA ASP A 311 26.41 -10.17 1.93
C ASP A 311 25.43 -9.41 1.02
N PHE A 312 24.19 -9.91 0.91
CA PHE A 312 23.11 -9.22 0.21
C PHE A 312 22.79 -7.85 0.83
N ILE A 313 22.66 -7.74 2.18
CA ILE A 313 22.45 -6.44 2.86
C ILE A 313 23.64 -5.51 2.62
N THR A 314 24.87 -6.03 2.69
CA THR A 314 26.07 -5.24 2.41
C THR A 314 26.12 -4.72 0.97
N ALA A 315 25.74 -5.56 0.00
CA ALA A 315 25.69 -5.16 -1.40
C ALA A 315 24.58 -4.10 -1.65
N LEU A 316 23.44 -4.19 -0.99
CA LEU A 316 22.43 -3.12 -0.98
C LEU A 316 23.02 -1.83 -0.38
N GLY A 317 23.74 -1.93 0.74
CA GLY A 317 24.43 -0.79 1.38
C GLY A 317 25.39 -0.07 0.43
N GLN A 318 26.12 -0.79 -0.43
CA GLN A 318 27.01 -0.17 -1.44
C GLN A 318 26.21 0.67 -2.44
N ILE A 319 25.08 0.17 -2.96
CA ILE A 319 24.23 0.92 -3.89
C ILE A 319 23.61 2.13 -3.18
N PHE A 320 23.11 1.96 -1.96
CA PHE A 320 22.52 3.08 -1.23
C PHE A 320 23.56 4.11 -0.77
N SER A 321 24.84 3.75 -0.63
CA SER A 321 25.92 4.71 -0.45
C SER A 321 26.08 5.62 -1.69
N GLU A 322 25.98 5.05 -2.89
CA GLU A 322 25.98 5.83 -4.13
C GLU A 322 24.72 6.71 -4.25
N VAL A 323 23.54 6.19 -3.87
CA VAL A 323 22.32 6.99 -3.81
C VAL A 323 22.48 8.16 -2.83
N LEU A 324 23.07 7.92 -1.63
CA LEU A 324 23.36 8.99 -0.66
C LEU A 324 24.28 10.07 -1.26
N ARG A 325 25.30 9.66 -1.99
CA ARG A 325 26.23 10.58 -2.67
C ARG A 325 25.51 11.52 -3.64
N VAL A 326 24.62 10.96 -4.49
CA VAL A 326 23.96 11.73 -5.56
C VAL A 326 22.72 12.50 -5.10
N LEU A 327 22.08 12.13 -4.00
CA LEU A 327 20.98 12.89 -3.42
C LEU A 327 21.46 14.27 -2.97
N LYS A 328 20.64 15.30 -3.19
CA LYS A 328 20.88 16.63 -2.61
C LYS A 328 20.69 16.60 -1.09
N PRO A 329 21.43 17.39 -0.31
CA PRO A 329 21.24 17.50 1.15
C PRO A 329 19.78 17.85 1.51
N GLY A 330 19.24 17.15 2.51
CA GLY A 330 17.85 17.29 2.96
C GLY A 330 16.80 16.64 2.06
N LYS A 331 17.19 15.93 0.99
CA LYS A 331 16.28 15.19 0.11
C LYS A 331 16.15 13.74 0.56
N TYR A 332 15.12 13.06 0.04
CA TYR A 332 14.64 11.77 0.52
C TYR A 332 15.03 10.60 -0.38
N CYS A 333 15.28 9.47 0.25
CA CYS A 333 15.30 8.15 -0.36
C CYS A 333 14.16 7.33 0.26
N VAL A 334 13.20 6.91 -0.55
CA VAL A 334 12.09 6.07 -0.12
C VAL A 334 12.28 4.67 -0.71
N VAL A 335 12.32 3.65 0.15
CA VAL A 335 12.58 2.27 -0.26
C VAL A 335 11.37 1.41 0.05
N ASN A 336 10.75 0.85 -0.99
CA ASN A 336 9.67 -0.11 -0.85
C ASN A 336 10.23 -1.52 -0.67
N ILE A 337 9.87 -2.20 0.43
CA ILE A 337 10.45 -3.49 0.79
C ILE A 337 9.50 -4.34 1.63
N MET A 338 9.70 -5.66 1.63
CA MET A 338 8.92 -6.62 2.39
C MET A 338 9.82 -7.58 3.16
N ASP A 339 9.38 -7.99 4.35
CA ASP A 339 10.06 -9.03 5.11
C ASP A 339 9.91 -10.40 4.47
N LEU A 340 10.92 -11.22 4.65
CA LEU A 340 11.08 -12.50 4.00
C LEU A 340 11.02 -13.67 4.98
N ARG A 341 10.66 -14.83 4.46
CA ARG A 341 10.77 -16.10 5.18
C ARG A 341 11.30 -17.18 4.26
N LYS A 342 12.33 -17.91 4.73
CA LYS A 342 12.92 -19.03 4.02
C LYS A 342 12.84 -20.26 4.93
N GLY A 343 11.93 -21.17 4.63
CA GLY A 343 11.66 -22.31 5.50
C GLY A 343 11.16 -21.87 6.89
N SER A 344 11.90 -22.23 7.93
CA SER A 344 11.60 -21.84 9.32
C SER A 344 12.13 -20.44 9.68
N GLU A 345 13.08 -19.91 8.94
CA GLU A 345 13.80 -18.69 9.26
C GLU A 345 13.06 -17.43 8.77
N PHE A 346 13.03 -16.42 9.61
CA PHE A 346 12.45 -15.11 9.32
C PHE A 346 13.57 -14.09 9.15
N PHE A 347 13.53 -13.34 8.06
CA PHE A 347 14.46 -12.27 7.73
C PHE A 347 13.73 -10.94 7.76
N PRO A 348 13.94 -10.12 8.80
CA PRO A 348 13.28 -8.81 8.93
C PRO A 348 13.99 -7.77 8.04
N LEU A 349 13.87 -7.95 6.72
CA LEU A 349 14.61 -7.18 5.72
C LEU A 349 14.40 -5.67 5.88
N HIS A 350 13.20 -5.23 6.32
CA HIS A 350 12.92 -3.81 6.56
C HIS A 350 13.81 -3.23 7.66
N SER A 351 14.01 -3.93 8.78
CA SER A 351 14.83 -3.42 9.88
C SER A 351 16.32 -3.57 9.62
N ASP A 352 16.74 -4.67 8.98
CA ASP A 352 18.14 -4.92 8.66
C ASP A 352 18.65 -3.90 7.63
N LEU A 353 17.86 -3.62 6.59
CA LEU A 353 18.18 -2.56 5.64
C LEU A 353 18.15 -1.17 6.30
N ALA A 354 17.19 -0.90 7.19
CA ALA A 354 17.14 0.37 7.90
C ALA A 354 18.39 0.61 8.74
N ALA A 355 18.88 -0.42 9.44
CA ALA A 355 20.12 -0.36 10.20
C ALA A 355 21.35 -0.10 9.30
N GLU A 356 21.42 -0.79 8.15
CA GLU A 356 22.49 -0.58 7.18
C GLU A 356 22.46 0.83 6.58
N MET A 357 21.28 1.34 6.20
CA MET A 357 21.11 2.70 5.69
C MET A 357 21.54 3.76 6.72
N GLN A 358 21.20 3.58 8.00
CA GLN A 358 21.67 4.46 9.07
C GLN A 358 23.20 4.39 9.24
N ARG A 359 23.79 3.19 9.15
CA ARG A 359 25.25 2.99 9.23
C ARG A 359 26.00 3.74 8.14
N ILE A 360 25.45 3.82 6.94
CA ILE A 360 26.06 4.56 5.82
C ILE A 360 25.77 6.06 5.83
N GLY A 361 24.97 6.56 6.77
CA GLY A 361 24.81 7.99 7.03
C GLY A 361 23.45 8.60 6.72
N TYR A 362 22.43 7.82 6.40
CA TYR A 362 21.06 8.34 6.29
C TYR A 362 20.44 8.62 7.67
N LEU A 363 19.56 9.61 7.72
CA LEU A 363 18.58 9.76 8.80
C LEU A 363 17.38 8.89 8.47
N PHE A 364 17.04 7.97 9.35
CA PHE A 364 15.79 7.20 9.23
C PHE A 364 14.65 8.06 9.78
N ASP A 365 13.77 8.54 8.90
CA ASP A 365 12.78 9.57 9.20
C ASP A 365 11.45 8.97 9.64
N ASP A 366 10.90 8.02 8.87
CA ASP A 366 9.59 7.42 9.16
C ASP A 366 9.37 6.11 8.38
N ILE A 367 8.23 5.45 8.64
CA ILE A 367 7.75 4.25 7.94
C ILE A 367 6.30 4.42 7.53
N ILE A 368 5.99 4.10 6.28
CA ILE A 368 4.62 3.94 5.82
C ILE A 368 4.37 2.46 5.51
N ILE A 369 3.25 1.93 5.96
CA ILE A 369 2.78 0.58 5.64
C ILE A 369 1.89 0.66 4.39
N TRP A 370 2.31 0.05 3.30
CA TRP A 370 1.43 -0.17 2.17
C TRP A 370 0.64 -1.45 2.37
N ASP A 371 -0.63 -1.31 2.74
CA ASP A 371 -1.56 -2.41 2.95
C ASP A 371 -2.01 -2.98 1.59
N ARG A 372 -1.66 -4.24 1.34
CA ARG A 372 -1.99 -4.99 0.13
C ARG A 372 -3.04 -6.08 0.38
N SER A 373 -3.68 -6.07 1.54
CA SER A 373 -4.66 -7.12 1.94
C SER A 373 -5.75 -7.35 0.90
N LEU A 374 -6.12 -6.32 0.13
CA LEU A 374 -7.12 -6.41 -0.94
C LEU A 374 -6.60 -7.05 -2.26
N GLU A 375 -5.30 -7.23 -2.40
CA GLU A 375 -4.69 -7.94 -3.54
C GLU A 375 -4.63 -9.46 -3.30
N TYR A 376 -4.73 -9.89 -2.05
CA TYR A 376 -4.64 -11.31 -1.65
C TYR A 376 -6.02 -11.91 -1.45
N ASN A 377 -6.60 -12.45 -2.52
CA ASN A 377 -7.96 -13.04 -2.48
C ASN A 377 -8.01 -14.45 -1.87
N ASN A 378 -6.87 -15.15 -1.76
CA ASN A 378 -6.78 -16.57 -1.37
C ASN A 378 -5.73 -16.79 -0.29
N LEU A 379 -5.87 -16.11 0.85
CA LEU A 379 -5.03 -16.38 2.01
C LEU A 379 -5.27 -17.81 2.51
N ARG A 380 -4.18 -18.53 2.77
CA ARG A 380 -4.20 -19.90 3.29
C ARG A 380 -3.63 -19.94 4.69
N PRO A 381 -4.08 -20.89 5.53
CA PRO A 381 -3.48 -21.12 6.84
C PRO A 381 -2.08 -21.75 6.67
N LEU A 382 -1.06 -20.89 6.54
CA LEU A 382 0.31 -21.33 6.33
C LEU A 382 0.83 -22.13 7.52
N GLY A 383 1.36 -23.33 7.23
CA GLY A 383 1.92 -24.22 8.24
C GLY A 383 0.89 -25.02 9.05
N TYR A 384 -0.41 -24.84 8.79
CA TYR A 384 -1.47 -25.58 9.49
C TYR A 384 -1.36 -27.11 9.22
N PRO A 385 -1.61 -27.95 10.24
CA PRO A 385 -1.87 -27.61 11.66
C PRO A 385 -0.60 -27.56 12.53
N ALA A 386 0.57 -27.82 11.95
CA ALA A 386 1.80 -28.08 12.70
C ALA A 386 2.50 -26.82 13.19
N VAL A 387 2.44 -25.72 12.42
CA VAL A 387 3.15 -24.47 12.73
C VAL A 387 2.28 -23.28 12.38
N PHE A 388 2.07 -22.35 13.34
CA PHE A 388 1.39 -21.10 13.05
C PHE A 388 2.30 -20.15 12.28
N ARG A 389 1.87 -19.71 11.09
CA ARG A 389 2.58 -18.78 10.21
C ARG A 389 1.68 -17.61 9.83
N ILE A 390 2.25 -16.40 9.83
CA ILE A 390 1.54 -15.17 9.47
C ILE A 390 1.66 -14.92 7.97
N ASN A 391 0.53 -14.72 7.30
CA ASN A 391 0.50 -14.23 5.92
C ASN A 391 0.93 -12.74 5.89
N LYS A 392 1.94 -12.42 5.11
CA LYS A 392 2.38 -11.03 4.90
C LYS A 392 1.48 -10.37 3.84
N VAL A 393 0.71 -9.39 4.25
CA VAL A 393 -0.24 -8.67 3.38
C VAL A 393 0.10 -7.20 3.24
N HIS A 394 1.32 -6.81 3.54
CA HIS A 394 1.81 -5.43 3.44
C HIS A 394 3.26 -5.38 2.99
N GLU A 395 3.65 -4.22 2.53
CA GLU A 395 5.04 -3.83 2.30
C GLU A 395 5.34 -2.56 3.10
N TYR A 396 6.61 -2.28 3.30
CA TYR A 396 7.09 -1.10 4.02
C TYR A 396 7.64 -0.09 3.03
N LEU A 397 7.27 1.17 3.19
CA LEU A 397 7.98 2.29 2.59
C LEU A 397 8.87 2.87 3.68
N LEU A 398 10.16 2.55 3.63
CA LEU A 398 11.16 3.10 4.54
C LEU A 398 11.57 4.47 4.03
N ILE A 399 11.44 5.49 4.88
CA ILE A 399 11.69 6.87 4.52
C ILE A 399 13.00 7.31 5.13
N PHE A 400 13.96 7.63 4.27
CA PHE A 400 15.28 8.10 4.68
C PHE A 400 15.55 9.50 4.14
N GLN A 401 16.26 10.30 4.89
CA GLN A 401 16.68 11.63 4.47
C GLN A 401 18.21 11.73 4.44
N LYS A 402 18.77 12.34 3.38
CA LYS A 402 20.16 12.76 3.39
C LYS A 402 20.33 13.91 4.39
N PRO A 403 21.25 13.84 5.35
CA PRO A 403 21.50 14.93 6.28
C PRO A 403 21.74 16.26 5.55
N HIS A 404 21.31 17.36 6.16
CA HIS A 404 21.70 18.68 5.67
C HIS A 404 23.22 18.88 5.84
N ALA A 405 23.86 19.57 4.92
CA ALA A 405 25.24 19.99 5.12
C ALA A 405 25.34 20.80 6.44
N LYS A 406 26.28 20.41 7.29
CA LYS A 406 26.54 21.21 8.49
C LYS A 406 26.94 22.63 8.01
N LYS A 407 26.21 23.63 8.48
CA LYS A 407 26.54 25.03 8.26
C LYS A 407 27.82 25.37 9.00
#